data_e2c0c554e2e3d1d1e2143e668c56bb27
#
_entry.id   e2c0c554e2e3d1d1e2143e668c56bb27
#
_cell.length_a   1.000
_cell.length_b   1.000
_cell.length_c   1.000
_cell.angle_alpha   90.00
_cell.angle_beta   90.00
_cell.angle_gamma   90.00
#
_symmetry.space_group_name_H-M   'P 1'
#
loop_
_entity.id
_entity.type
_entity.pdbx_description
1 polymer ?
#
loop_
_entity_poly.entity_id
_entity_poly.type
_entity_poly.pdbx_seq_one_letter_code
_entity_poly.pdbx_strand_id
1 'polypeptide(L)'
;MSDLSGFIAGLPKAELHVHHVGSASPRIVAELAARYPGVVPIDPAELAAYFTFSDFAHFIDVYLSVVDLIRDAEDVRMLTYEVAADLAAQNVRYAELTVTPYTSIIRGIPEQEFVAAIEDARISAERDHGIRLRWIFDIPGESGIPAAEGTLAIALDHGPEALVGFGLGGPEIGVPRPQFKPYFDRAIAAGLHSVPHAGETTGPETIWDALNSLGAERIGHGTSCVQDERLLDHLAEQAIPVEVSPTSNVATGVIAAIGEHPVTRMVERGLVVTINTDDPPMFNTTLNREYEIAADLLGLDRDGVAELARTAVRCSFLDPAGKNELVAEIDAYLTTAS
;
A
#
# COMPACT_ATOMS: atom_id res chain seq x y z
N MET A 1 5.66 -27.61 -3.28
CA MET A 1 5.93 -26.20 -3.55
C MET A 1 5.36 -25.75 -4.92
N SER A 2 5.57 -26.45 -6.05
CA SER A 2 5.06 -26.03 -7.38
C SER A 2 3.52 -25.93 -7.51
N ASP A 3 2.78 -26.57 -6.63
CA ASP A 3 1.31 -26.57 -6.65
C ASP A 3 0.69 -25.34 -5.91
N LEU A 4 1.28 -24.90 -4.81
CA LEU A 4 0.78 -23.74 -4.05
C LEU A 4 1.10 -22.42 -4.75
N SER A 5 2.27 -22.26 -5.37
CA SER A 5 2.60 -21.04 -6.15
C SER A 5 1.67 -20.85 -7.34
N GLY A 6 1.33 -21.95 -8.05
CA GLY A 6 0.34 -21.91 -9.14
C GLY A 6 -1.06 -21.55 -8.63
N PHE A 7 -1.45 -22.05 -7.47
CA PHE A 7 -2.70 -21.68 -6.82
C PHE A 7 -2.73 -20.20 -6.45
N ILE A 8 -1.67 -19.68 -5.80
CA ILE A 8 -1.55 -18.27 -5.41
C ILE A 8 -1.63 -17.36 -6.64
N ALA A 9 -0.96 -17.71 -7.74
CA ALA A 9 -0.96 -16.92 -8.95
C ALA A 9 -2.37 -16.75 -9.56
N GLY A 10 -3.20 -17.80 -9.49
CA GLY A 10 -4.57 -17.77 -10.01
C GLY A 10 -5.62 -17.27 -9.01
N LEU A 11 -5.28 -17.15 -7.72
CA LEU A 11 -6.20 -16.73 -6.67
C LEU A 11 -6.61 -15.25 -6.86
N PRO A 12 -7.90 -14.92 -6.87
CA PRO A 12 -8.35 -13.52 -6.80
C PRO A 12 -7.92 -12.88 -5.47
N LYS A 13 -7.38 -11.67 -5.53
CA LYS A 13 -6.81 -10.98 -4.36
C LYS A 13 -7.30 -9.54 -4.26
N ALA A 14 -7.29 -9.03 -3.03
CA ALA A 14 -7.34 -7.60 -2.75
C ALA A 14 -5.98 -7.15 -2.17
N GLU A 15 -5.51 -5.97 -2.54
CA GLU A 15 -4.32 -5.36 -1.99
C GLU A 15 -4.68 -4.01 -1.36
N LEU A 16 -4.31 -3.83 -0.08
CA LEU A 16 -4.79 -2.72 0.73
C LEU A 16 -3.69 -1.74 1.12
N HIS A 17 -2.42 -2.12 0.93
CA HIS A 17 -1.26 -1.30 1.24
C HIS A 17 -0.22 -1.39 0.12
N VAL A 18 -0.37 -0.52 -0.84
CA VAL A 18 0.49 -0.42 -2.01
C VAL A 18 0.59 1.02 -2.47
N HIS A 19 1.81 1.51 -2.69
CA HIS A 19 2.08 2.89 -3.06
C HIS A 19 2.08 3.09 -4.57
N HIS A 20 1.45 4.17 -5.02
CA HIS A 20 1.29 4.52 -6.43
C HIS A 20 2.64 4.63 -7.16
N VAL A 21 3.52 5.52 -6.68
CA VAL A 21 4.83 5.73 -7.32
C VAL A 21 5.76 4.55 -7.08
N GLY A 22 5.74 3.99 -5.88
CA GLY A 22 6.55 2.83 -5.52
C GLY A 22 6.19 1.55 -6.28
N SER A 23 5.01 1.50 -6.88
CA SER A 23 4.58 0.42 -7.78
C SER A 23 5.05 0.57 -9.22
N ALA A 24 5.82 1.64 -9.54
CA ALA A 24 6.39 1.80 -10.87
C ALA A 24 7.40 0.71 -11.16
N SER A 25 7.03 -0.29 -11.96
CA SER A 25 7.93 -1.36 -12.38
C SER A 25 9.11 -0.81 -13.20
N PRO A 26 10.24 -1.54 -13.32
CA PRO A 26 11.37 -1.12 -14.15
C PRO A 26 10.97 -0.77 -15.58
N ARG A 27 9.94 -1.42 -16.13
CA ARG A 27 9.35 -1.11 -17.44
C ARG A 27 8.72 0.29 -17.45
N ILE A 28 7.90 0.60 -16.45
CA ILE A 28 7.23 1.91 -16.30
C ILE A 28 8.28 3.00 -16.09
N VAL A 29 9.25 2.77 -15.20
CA VAL A 29 10.32 3.73 -14.91
C VAL A 29 11.16 3.98 -16.16
N ALA A 30 11.49 2.96 -16.94
CA ALA A 30 12.26 3.12 -18.19
C ALA A 30 11.49 3.97 -19.23
N GLU A 31 10.17 3.81 -19.31
CA GLU A 31 9.31 4.58 -20.20
C GLU A 31 9.26 6.06 -19.80
N LEU A 32 9.06 6.34 -18.49
CA LEU A 32 9.12 7.70 -17.94
C LEU A 32 10.53 8.31 -18.14
N ALA A 33 11.60 7.56 -17.82
CA ALA A 33 12.97 8.02 -17.94
C ALA A 33 13.36 8.34 -19.40
N ALA A 34 12.78 7.63 -20.37
CA ALA A 34 12.99 7.95 -21.80
C ALA A 34 12.45 9.34 -22.17
N ARG A 35 11.41 9.83 -21.48
CA ARG A 35 10.91 11.20 -21.64
C ARG A 35 11.80 12.23 -20.97
N TYR A 36 12.51 11.85 -19.90
CA TYR A 36 13.35 12.73 -19.08
C TYR A 36 14.75 12.14 -18.83
N PRO A 37 15.61 12.06 -19.87
CA PRO A 37 16.92 11.43 -19.77
C PRO A 37 17.81 12.04 -18.68
N GLY A 38 18.54 11.19 -17.95
CA GLY A 38 19.54 11.62 -16.97
C GLY A 38 19.04 11.77 -15.54
N VAL A 39 17.76 11.44 -15.24
CA VAL A 39 17.22 11.42 -13.89
C VAL A 39 17.52 10.07 -13.22
N VAL A 40 17.17 8.97 -13.89
CA VAL A 40 17.47 7.59 -13.44
C VAL A 40 18.08 6.80 -14.63
N PRO A 41 18.66 5.61 -14.38
CA PRO A 41 19.07 4.70 -15.44
C PRO A 41 17.87 4.32 -16.35
N ILE A 42 18.16 4.05 -17.63
CA ILE A 42 17.16 3.60 -18.62
C ILE A 42 17.28 2.10 -18.89
N ASP A 43 18.49 1.56 -18.76
CA ASP A 43 18.74 0.14 -18.97
C ASP A 43 18.10 -0.71 -17.87
N PRO A 44 17.32 -1.78 -18.19
CA PRO A 44 16.65 -2.58 -17.19
C PRO A 44 17.56 -3.24 -16.15
N ALA A 45 18.80 -3.61 -16.53
CA ALA A 45 19.75 -4.22 -15.61
C ALA A 45 20.34 -3.16 -14.65
N GLU A 46 20.58 -1.94 -15.15
CA GLU A 46 21.00 -0.81 -14.34
C GLU A 46 19.87 -0.37 -13.39
N LEU A 47 18.61 -0.38 -13.83
CA LEU A 47 17.44 -0.11 -12.97
C LEU A 47 17.27 -1.16 -11.86
N ALA A 48 17.47 -2.44 -12.16
CA ALA A 48 17.42 -3.49 -11.14
C ALA A 48 18.50 -3.30 -10.06
N ALA A 49 19.71 -2.85 -10.46
CA ALA A 49 20.77 -2.49 -9.51
C ALA A 49 20.45 -1.20 -8.75
N TYR A 50 19.82 -0.23 -9.41
CA TYR A 50 19.39 1.04 -8.84
C TYR A 50 18.36 0.87 -7.73
N PHE A 51 17.49 -0.15 -7.84
CA PHE A 51 16.49 -0.53 -6.81
C PHE A 51 17.07 -1.46 -5.73
N THR A 52 18.38 -1.40 -5.48
CA THR A 52 19.04 -2.12 -4.38
C THR A 52 19.49 -1.11 -3.34
N PHE A 53 18.89 -1.15 -2.15
CA PHE A 53 19.09 -0.13 -1.12
C PHE A 53 20.04 -0.61 -0.03
N SER A 54 20.79 0.32 0.58
CA SER A 54 21.63 0.08 1.74
C SER A 54 20.87 0.23 3.06
N ASP A 55 19.85 1.10 3.07
CA ASP A 55 19.05 1.47 4.23
C ASP A 55 17.80 2.25 3.78
N PHE A 56 16.94 2.57 4.73
CA PHE A 56 15.70 3.32 4.49
C PHE A 56 15.93 4.71 3.87
N ALA A 57 17.00 5.42 4.27
CA ALA A 57 17.30 6.74 3.72
C ALA A 57 17.66 6.66 2.22
N HIS A 58 18.46 5.66 1.84
CA HIS A 58 18.80 5.40 0.43
C HIS A 58 17.55 5.00 -0.37
N PHE A 59 16.63 4.20 0.22
CA PHE A 59 15.35 3.91 -0.41
C PHE A 59 14.57 5.19 -0.72
N ILE A 60 14.44 6.11 0.24
CA ILE A 60 13.75 7.40 0.03
C ILE A 60 14.40 8.22 -1.08
N ASP A 61 15.74 8.29 -1.15
CA ASP A 61 16.44 9.02 -2.22
C ASP A 61 16.13 8.45 -3.62
N VAL A 62 16.11 7.12 -3.75
CA VAL A 62 15.75 6.44 -5.00
C VAL A 62 14.28 6.64 -5.33
N TYR A 63 13.39 6.50 -4.34
CA TYR A 63 11.95 6.75 -4.49
C TYR A 63 11.68 8.17 -5.04
N LEU A 64 12.30 9.19 -4.43
CA LEU A 64 12.14 10.57 -4.86
C LEU A 64 12.69 10.82 -6.27
N SER A 65 13.72 10.10 -6.70
CA SER A 65 14.22 10.20 -8.08
C SER A 65 13.21 9.66 -9.10
N VAL A 66 12.43 8.63 -8.75
CA VAL A 66 11.31 8.15 -9.56
C VAL A 66 10.16 9.16 -9.55
N VAL A 67 9.84 9.76 -8.38
CA VAL A 67 8.87 10.86 -8.30
C VAL A 67 9.24 12.02 -9.23
N ASP A 68 10.52 12.34 -9.39
CA ASP A 68 11.01 13.42 -10.26
C ASP A 68 10.85 13.13 -11.77
N LEU A 69 10.46 11.91 -12.14
CA LEU A 69 10.05 11.55 -13.51
C LEU A 69 8.59 11.90 -13.81
N ILE A 70 7.79 12.19 -12.78
CA ILE A 70 6.36 12.48 -12.94
C ILE A 70 6.20 14.00 -12.95
N ARG A 71 6.06 14.59 -14.15
CA ARG A 71 6.14 16.05 -14.35
C ARG A 71 4.88 16.68 -14.89
N ASP A 72 3.99 15.89 -15.43
CA ASP A 72 2.71 16.37 -15.96
C ASP A 72 1.59 15.33 -15.74
N ALA A 73 0.38 15.71 -16.08
CA ALA A 73 -0.80 14.87 -15.91
C ALA A 73 -0.76 13.59 -16.78
N GLU A 74 -0.07 13.61 -17.91
CA GLU A 74 0.08 12.41 -18.77
C GLU A 74 1.03 11.39 -18.15
N ASP A 75 2.10 11.86 -17.47
CA ASP A 75 2.97 10.97 -16.69
C ASP A 75 2.19 10.29 -15.55
N VAL A 76 1.37 11.06 -14.83
CA VAL A 76 0.48 10.54 -13.77
C VAL A 76 -0.50 9.52 -14.33
N ARG A 77 -1.14 9.82 -15.45
CA ARG A 77 -2.09 8.95 -16.12
C ARG A 77 -1.45 7.64 -16.56
N MET A 78 -0.30 7.74 -17.22
CA MET A 78 0.45 6.57 -17.70
C MET A 78 0.89 5.68 -16.53
N LEU A 79 1.52 6.27 -15.50
CA LEU A 79 1.91 5.53 -14.30
C LEU A 79 0.71 4.78 -13.68
N THR A 80 -0.39 5.46 -13.46
CA THR A 80 -1.59 4.89 -12.83
C THR A 80 -2.14 3.70 -13.62
N TYR A 81 -2.28 3.87 -14.95
CA TYR A 81 -2.81 2.83 -15.82
C TYR A 81 -1.91 1.58 -15.85
N GLU A 82 -0.60 1.79 -16.00
CA GLU A 82 0.38 0.70 -16.09
C GLU A 82 0.57 -0.03 -14.74
N VAL A 83 0.51 0.68 -13.62
CA VAL A 83 0.50 0.07 -12.27
C VAL A 83 -0.75 -0.80 -12.10
N ALA A 84 -1.91 -0.32 -12.52
CA ALA A 84 -3.13 -1.11 -12.46
C ALA A 84 -3.03 -2.39 -13.32
N ALA A 85 -2.41 -2.32 -14.51
CA ALA A 85 -2.16 -3.47 -15.37
C ALA A 85 -1.23 -4.49 -14.70
N ASP A 86 -0.12 -4.03 -14.08
CA ASP A 86 0.83 -4.88 -13.37
C ASP A 86 0.19 -5.57 -12.15
N LEU A 87 -0.70 -4.90 -11.41
CA LEU A 87 -1.50 -5.48 -10.33
C LEU A 87 -2.51 -6.53 -10.85
N ALA A 88 -3.25 -6.20 -11.90
CA ALA A 88 -4.22 -7.09 -12.52
C ALA A 88 -3.57 -8.37 -13.06
N ALA A 89 -2.34 -8.29 -13.60
CA ALA A 89 -1.56 -9.43 -14.05
C ALA A 89 -1.25 -10.44 -12.93
N GLN A 90 -1.29 -10.01 -11.68
CA GLN A 90 -1.15 -10.84 -10.48
C GLN A 90 -2.50 -11.35 -9.94
N ASN A 91 -3.57 -11.19 -10.71
CA ASN A 91 -4.94 -11.53 -10.32
C ASN A 91 -5.48 -10.70 -9.14
N VAL A 92 -4.98 -9.47 -8.98
CA VAL A 92 -5.58 -8.49 -8.07
C VAL A 92 -6.88 -7.97 -8.70
N ARG A 93 -7.98 -8.08 -7.96
CA ARG A 93 -9.31 -7.64 -8.38
C ARG A 93 -9.71 -6.29 -7.80
N TYR A 94 -9.06 -5.94 -6.70
CA TYR A 94 -9.31 -4.70 -5.98
C TYR A 94 -8.01 -4.23 -5.33
N ALA A 95 -7.71 -2.96 -5.45
CA ALA A 95 -6.57 -2.35 -4.74
C ALA A 95 -6.94 -0.97 -4.18
N GLU A 96 -6.45 -0.70 -2.97
CA GLU A 96 -6.46 0.63 -2.36
C GLU A 96 -5.06 1.22 -2.52
N LEU A 97 -4.92 2.04 -3.56
CA LEU A 97 -3.63 2.60 -3.97
C LEU A 97 -3.35 3.86 -3.16
N THR A 98 -2.28 3.85 -2.38
CA THR A 98 -1.82 5.00 -1.60
C THR A 98 -1.13 6.00 -2.54
N VAL A 99 -1.68 7.19 -2.61
CA VAL A 99 -1.25 8.27 -3.48
C VAL A 99 -0.88 9.48 -2.65
N THR A 100 0.26 10.10 -2.96
CA THR A 100 0.76 11.30 -2.26
C THR A 100 0.62 12.54 -3.16
N PRO A 101 -0.59 13.12 -3.31
CA PRO A 101 -0.84 14.18 -4.29
C PRO A 101 0.01 15.42 -4.02
N TYR A 102 0.26 15.76 -2.75
CA TYR A 102 1.07 16.92 -2.36
C TYR A 102 2.44 16.95 -3.05
N THR A 103 3.12 15.80 -3.18
CA THR A 103 4.44 15.73 -3.82
C THR A 103 4.42 16.08 -5.30
N SER A 104 3.35 15.73 -6.01
CA SER A 104 3.15 16.06 -7.42
C SER A 104 2.80 17.54 -7.61
N ILE A 105 1.96 18.08 -6.72
CA ILE A 105 1.48 19.47 -6.80
C ILE A 105 2.58 20.47 -6.51
N ILE A 106 3.41 20.23 -5.50
CA ILE A 106 4.57 21.13 -5.24
C ILE A 106 5.62 21.09 -6.36
N ARG A 107 5.58 20.06 -7.23
CA ARG A 107 6.39 19.95 -8.46
C ARG A 107 5.74 20.62 -9.67
N GLY A 108 4.56 21.20 -9.50
CA GLY A 108 3.90 22.04 -10.50
C GLY A 108 2.80 21.38 -11.31
N ILE A 109 2.37 20.18 -10.96
CA ILE A 109 1.19 19.55 -11.57
C ILE A 109 -0.06 20.17 -10.93
N PRO A 110 -0.97 20.81 -11.70
CA PRO A 110 -2.19 21.39 -11.14
C PRO A 110 -3.09 20.33 -10.49
N GLU A 111 -3.68 20.64 -9.33
CA GLU A 111 -4.50 19.72 -8.54
C GLU A 111 -5.60 19.03 -9.36
N GLN A 112 -6.36 19.81 -10.12
CA GLN A 112 -7.44 19.28 -10.94
C GLN A 112 -6.96 18.38 -12.07
N GLU A 113 -5.79 18.68 -12.67
CA GLU A 113 -5.20 17.86 -13.71
C GLU A 113 -4.67 16.54 -13.14
N PHE A 114 -4.05 16.58 -11.96
CA PHE A 114 -3.60 15.39 -11.23
C PHE A 114 -4.78 14.45 -10.94
N VAL A 115 -5.85 14.98 -10.32
CA VAL A 115 -7.04 14.19 -9.98
C VAL A 115 -7.73 13.64 -11.22
N ALA A 116 -7.86 14.45 -12.28
CA ALA A 116 -8.43 13.97 -13.55
C ALA A 116 -7.60 12.85 -14.18
N ALA A 117 -6.27 12.93 -14.09
CA ALA A 117 -5.36 11.92 -14.65
C ALA A 117 -5.48 10.56 -13.95
N ILE A 118 -5.48 10.53 -12.60
CA ILE A 118 -5.65 9.27 -11.86
C ILE A 118 -7.04 8.66 -12.10
N GLU A 119 -8.10 9.46 -12.19
CA GLU A 119 -9.46 8.97 -12.43
C GLU A 119 -9.66 8.45 -13.87
N ASP A 120 -9.13 9.14 -14.87
CA ASP A 120 -9.19 8.65 -16.26
C ASP A 120 -8.45 7.30 -16.41
N ALA A 121 -7.27 7.20 -15.79
CA ALA A 121 -6.51 5.96 -15.77
C ALA A 121 -7.26 4.84 -15.03
N ARG A 122 -7.86 5.13 -13.86
CA ARG A 122 -8.67 4.17 -13.10
C ARG A 122 -9.82 3.61 -13.94
N ILE A 123 -10.60 4.50 -14.55
CA ILE A 123 -11.75 4.10 -15.39
C ILE A 123 -11.29 3.24 -16.57
N SER A 124 -10.17 3.60 -17.20
CA SER A 124 -9.58 2.84 -18.29
C SER A 124 -9.10 1.47 -17.82
N ALA A 125 -8.41 1.40 -16.68
CA ALA A 125 -7.90 0.15 -16.11
C ALA A 125 -9.04 -0.80 -15.65
N GLU A 126 -10.09 -0.27 -15.04
CA GLU A 126 -11.29 -1.06 -14.69
C GLU A 126 -11.92 -1.72 -15.93
N ARG A 127 -12.03 -0.97 -17.02
CA ARG A 127 -12.58 -1.48 -18.28
C ARG A 127 -11.68 -2.52 -18.94
N ASP A 128 -10.37 -2.27 -18.99
CA ASP A 128 -9.43 -3.03 -19.83
C ASP A 128 -8.85 -4.24 -19.07
N HIS A 129 -8.70 -4.15 -17.76
CA HIS A 129 -8.05 -5.16 -16.91
C HIS A 129 -8.96 -5.77 -15.85
N GLY A 130 -10.15 -5.20 -15.61
CA GLY A 130 -11.11 -5.72 -14.62
C GLY A 130 -10.66 -5.55 -13.15
N ILE A 131 -9.70 -4.66 -12.88
CA ILE A 131 -9.27 -4.32 -11.53
C ILE A 131 -10.02 -3.09 -11.03
N ARG A 132 -10.56 -3.14 -9.83
CA ARG A 132 -11.20 -1.99 -9.17
C ARG A 132 -10.17 -1.26 -8.31
N LEU A 133 -9.89 0.01 -8.62
CA LEU A 133 -8.99 0.85 -7.83
C LEU A 133 -9.78 1.80 -6.92
N ARG A 134 -9.25 2.03 -5.72
CA ARG A 134 -9.65 3.08 -4.80
C ARG A 134 -8.41 3.83 -4.33
N TRP A 135 -8.60 5.06 -3.90
CA TRP A 135 -7.53 5.95 -3.52
C TRP A 135 -7.47 6.12 -2.01
N ILE A 136 -6.26 6.08 -1.47
CA ILE A 136 -5.93 6.61 -0.16
C ILE A 136 -5.00 7.78 -0.41
N PHE A 137 -5.41 9.00 -0.06
CA PHE A 137 -4.52 10.16 -0.15
C PHE A 137 -3.73 10.28 1.14
N ASP A 138 -2.41 10.18 1.06
CA ASP A 138 -1.56 10.24 2.23
C ASP A 138 -0.75 11.53 2.33
N ILE A 139 -0.48 11.90 3.58
CA ILE A 139 0.41 13.01 3.94
C ILE A 139 1.84 12.49 3.88
N PRO A 140 2.78 13.10 3.14
CA PRO A 140 4.21 12.85 3.32
C PRO A 140 4.65 13.48 4.64
N GLY A 141 4.82 12.63 5.67
CA GLY A 141 4.98 13.07 7.07
C GLY A 141 6.18 13.99 7.30
N GLU A 142 7.28 13.77 6.58
CA GLU A 142 8.49 14.60 6.63
C GLU A 142 8.27 16.05 6.16
N SER A 143 7.26 16.26 5.33
CA SER A 143 6.86 17.60 4.86
C SER A 143 5.94 18.33 5.84
N GLY A 144 5.53 17.66 6.91
CA GLY A 144 4.85 18.23 8.07
C GLY A 144 3.49 18.87 7.79
N ILE A 145 3.18 19.91 8.55
CA ILE A 145 1.87 20.55 8.54
C ILE A 145 1.48 21.14 7.16
N PRO A 146 2.37 21.79 6.39
CA PRO A 146 2.02 22.26 5.05
C PRO A 146 1.54 21.15 4.12
N ALA A 147 2.14 19.96 4.20
CA ALA A 147 1.70 18.82 3.43
C ALA A 147 0.34 18.28 3.90
N ALA A 148 0.11 18.26 5.21
CA ALA A 148 -1.20 17.87 5.76
C ALA A 148 -2.32 18.82 5.32
N GLU A 149 -2.08 20.13 5.33
CA GLU A 149 -3.03 21.13 4.82
C GLU A 149 -3.30 20.94 3.34
N GLY A 150 -2.23 20.79 2.52
CA GLY A 150 -2.35 20.61 1.08
C GLY A 150 -3.06 19.30 0.71
N THR A 151 -2.65 18.16 1.28
CA THR A 151 -3.28 16.87 1.01
C THR A 151 -4.77 16.87 1.38
N LEU A 152 -5.10 17.45 2.55
CA LEU A 152 -6.50 17.53 2.99
C LEU A 152 -7.32 18.46 2.09
N ALA A 153 -6.76 19.61 1.67
CA ALA A 153 -7.45 20.53 0.76
C ALA A 153 -7.80 19.82 -0.56
N ILE A 154 -6.84 19.13 -1.16
CA ILE A 154 -7.07 18.35 -2.39
C ILE A 154 -8.15 17.28 -2.17
N ALA A 155 -8.07 16.55 -1.06
CA ALA A 155 -9.04 15.50 -0.75
C ALA A 155 -10.47 16.05 -0.61
N LEU A 156 -10.65 17.20 0.02
CA LEU A 156 -11.97 17.79 0.28
C LEU A 156 -12.52 18.62 -0.88
N ASP A 157 -11.66 19.33 -1.61
CA ASP A 157 -12.07 20.27 -2.65
C ASP A 157 -12.11 19.62 -4.05
N HIS A 158 -11.27 18.60 -4.28
CA HIS A 158 -11.09 17.95 -5.57
C HIS A 158 -11.09 16.42 -5.50
N GLY A 159 -11.28 15.83 -4.31
CA GLY A 159 -11.24 14.37 -4.12
C GLY A 159 -12.15 13.62 -5.10
N PRO A 160 -11.63 12.62 -5.81
CA PRO A 160 -12.42 11.84 -6.74
C PRO A 160 -13.42 10.94 -6.01
N GLU A 161 -14.47 10.48 -6.73
CA GLU A 161 -15.48 9.57 -6.15
C GLU A 161 -14.85 8.27 -5.60
N ALA A 162 -13.75 7.84 -6.20
CA ALA A 162 -13.02 6.66 -5.77
C ALA A 162 -12.08 6.89 -4.55
N LEU A 163 -11.99 8.10 -4.01
CA LEU A 163 -11.23 8.39 -2.80
C LEU A 163 -11.98 7.83 -1.57
N VAL A 164 -11.35 6.86 -0.89
CA VAL A 164 -11.95 6.19 0.25
C VAL A 164 -11.20 6.44 1.55
N GLY A 165 -9.91 6.78 1.50
CA GLY A 165 -9.09 6.89 2.69
C GLY A 165 -8.17 8.10 2.73
N PHE A 166 -7.72 8.40 3.94
CA PHE A 166 -6.75 9.43 4.27
C PHE A 166 -5.64 8.81 5.12
N GLY A 167 -4.41 8.94 4.67
CA GLY A 167 -3.24 8.29 5.24
C GLY A 167 -2.15 9.26 5.69
N LEU A 168 -1.11 8.68 6.23
CA LEU A 168 0.12 9.35 6.63
C LEU A 168 1.27 8.38 6.40
N GLY A 169 2.19 8.69 5.51
CA GLY A 169 3.36 7.89 5.21
C GLY A 169 4.68 8.60 5.53
N GLY A 170 5.77 8.03 5.05
CA GLY A 170 7.12 8.54 5.24
C GLY A 170 7.71 8.28 6.63
N PRO A 171 8.87 8.88 6.94
CA PRO A 171 9.61 8.62 8.17
C PRO A 171 8.76 8.83 9.43
N GLU A 172 8.86 7.90 10.38
CA GLU A 172 8.20 8.04 11.68
C GLU A 172 9.06 8.76 12.69
N ILE A 173 10.40 8.56 12.62
CA ILE A 173 11.36 9.16 13.56
C ILE A 173 11.34 10.68 13.41
N GLY A 174 11.04 11.37 14.51
CA GLY A 174 10.95 12.83 14.53
C GLY A 174 9.64 13.41 13.96
N VAL A 175 8.70 12.56 13.57
CA VAL A 175 7.39 12.95 13.01
C VAL A 175 6.25 12.42 13.91
N PRO A 176 5.94 13.08 15.03
CA PRO A 176 4.93 12.61 15.98
C PRO A 176 3.53 12.62 15.34
N ARG A 177 2.83 11.49 15.40
CA ARG A 177 1.49 11.30 14.78
C ARG A 177 0.44 12.29 15.31
N PRO A 178 0.38 12.63 16.62
CA PRO A 178 -0.65 13.53 17.14
C PRO A 178 -0.72 14.94 16.51
N GLN A 179 0.37 15.43 15.90
CA GLN A 179 0.36 16.74 15.23
C GLN A 179 -0.61 16.79 14.03
N PHE A 180 -0.90 15.63 13.44
CA PHE A 180 -1.79 15.51 12.28
C PHE A 180 -3.27 15.35 12.65
N LYS A 181 -3.59 15.21 13.95
CA LYS A 181 -4.95 15.01 14.43
C LYS A 181 -5.99 15.95 13.81
N PRO A 182 -5.78 17.29 13.73
CA PRO A 182 -6.81 18.18 13.17
C PRO A 182 -7.17 17.89 11.71
N TYR A 183 -6.25 17.30 10.96
CA TYR A 183 -6.43 16.97 9.54
C TYR A 183 -7.19 15.65 9.40
N PHE A 184 -6.83 14.64 10.19
CA PHE A 184 -7.56 13.38 10.26
C PHE A 184 -8.99 13.57 10.78
N ASP A 185 -9.21 14.38 11.82
CA ASP A 185 -10.57 14.68 12.31
C ASP A 185 -11.45 15.25 11.19
N ARG A 186 -10.92 16.13 10.32
CA ARG A 186 -11.65 16.71 9.20
C ARG A 186 -11.87 15.71 8.06
N ALA A 187 -10.89 14.88 7.74
CA ALA A 187 -11.00 13.83 6.73
C ALA A 187 -12.06 12.80 7.13
N ILE A 188 -12.03 12.35 8.38
CA ILE A 188 -13.03 11.42 8.96
C ILE A 188 -14.43 12.07 8.96
N ALA A 189 -14.53 13.34 9.35
CA ALA A 189 -15.82 14.06 9.30
C ALA A 189 -16.39 14.21 7.89
N ALA A 190 -15.53 14.15 6.87
CA ALA A 190 -15.91 14.13 5.45
C ALA A 190 -16.23 12.72 4.91
N GLY A 191 -16.08 11.68 5.74
CA GLY A 191 -16.40 10.29 5.39
C GLY A 191 -15.22 9.48 4.86
N LEU A 192 -13.98 9.99 4.98
CA LEU A 192 -12.79 9.25 4.62
C LEU A 192 -12.33 8.34 5.78
N HIS A 193 -11.86 7.16 5.44
CA HIS A 193 -11.29 6.21 6.38
C HIS A 193 -9.85 6.57 6.77
N SER A 194 -9.48 6.37 8.03
CA SER A 194 -8.15 6.66 8.54
C SER A 194 -7.22 5.45 8.42
N VAL A 195 -6.13 5.58 7.64
CA VAL A 195 -5.15 4.50 7.39
C VAL A 195 -3.71 5.02 7.47
N PRO A 196 -3.22 5.40 8.66
CA PRO A 196 -1.85 5.87 8.82
C PRO A 196 -0.84 4.72 8.93
N HIS A 197 0.38 4.95 8.45
CA HIS A 197 1.54 4.12 8.78
C HIS A 197 1.92 4.38 10.24
N ALA A 198 2.12 3.32 11.00
CA ALA A 198 2.55 3.41 12.40
C ALA A 198 3.25 2.13 12.87
N GLY A 199 4.34 2.30 13.63
CA GLY A 199 5.09 1.19 14.21
C GLY A 199 5.87 0.37 13.19
N GLU A 200 6.27 0.98 12.09
CA GLU A 200 7.22 0.43 11.14
C GLU A 200 8.64 0.64 11.66
N THR A 201 9.11 1.89 11.68
CA THR A 201 10.49 2.24 12.06
C THR A 201 10.62 2.73 13.51
N THR A 202 9.51 2.82 14.23
CA THR A 202 9.42 3.23 15.65
C THR A 202 8.76 2.15 16.49
N GLY A 203 8.59 2.43 17.79
CA GLY A 203 7.98 1.50 18.73
C GLY A 203 6.44 1.52 18.73
N PRO A 204 5.83 0.71 19.63
CA PRO A 204 4.37 0.57 19.74
C PRO A 204 3.66 1.87 20.15
N GLU A 205 4.37 2.84 20.70
CA GLU A 205 3.83 4.15 21.04
C GLU A 205 3.28 4.90 19.83
N THR A 206 3.89 4.73 18.65
CA THR A 206 3.42 5.35 17.40
C THR A 206 2.10 4.74 16.94
N ILE A 207 1.91 3.43 17.17
CA ILE A 207 0.64 2.76 16.89
C ILE A 207 -0.45 3.27 17.83
N TRP A 208 -0.14 3.41 19.15
CA TRP A 208 -1.06 4.02 20.10
C TRP A 208 -1.45 5.45 19.71
N ASP A 209 -0.49 6.24 19.22
CA ASP A 209 -0.74 7.58 18.72
C ASP A 209 -1.66 7.58 17.50
N ALA A 210 -1.45 6.65 16.56
CA ALA A 210 -2.31 6.48 15.39
C ALA A 210 -3.75 6.12 15.80
N LEU A 211 -3.93 5.20 16.73
CA LEU A 211 -5.24 4.81 17.25
C LEU A 211 -5.94 5.95 18.00
N ASN A 212 -5.24 6.58 18.94
CA ASN A 212 -5.85 7.56 19.86
C ASN A 212 -5.99 8.96 19.27
N SER A 213 -5.09 9.35 18.38
CA SER A 213 -5.04 10.71 17.83
C SER A 213 -5.55 10.79 16.39
N LEU A 214 -5.29 9.78 15.56
CA LEU A 214 -5.67 9.80 14.15
C LEU A 214 -6.93 8.99 13.87
N GLY A 215 -7.46 8.26 14.88
CA GLY A 215 -8.67 7.44 14.71
C GLY A 215 -8.48 6.31 13.70
N ALA A 216 -7.28 5.70 13.68
CA ALA A 216 -6.92 4.70 12.70
C ALA A 216 -7.92 3.52 12.71
N GLU A 217 -8.45 3.20 11.53
CA GLU A 217 -9.31 2.04 11.29
C GLU A 217 -8.49 0.83 10.85
N ARG A 218 -7.34 1.06 10.21
CA ARG A 218 -6.30 0.08 9.89
C ARG A 218 -4.94 0.71 10.14
N ILE A 219 -3.94 -0.12 10.42
CA ILE A 219 -2.56 0.32 10.69
C ILE A 219 -1.63 -0.20 9.58
N GLY A 220 -1.01 0.73 8.85
CA GLY A 220 0.07 0.39 7.93
C GLY A 220 1.29 -0.15 8.69
N HIS A 221 1.85 -1.27 8.26
CA HIS A 221 2.93 -2.07 8.85
C HIS A 221 2.64 -2.61 10.25
N GLY A 222 2.63 -1.78 11.27
CA GLY A 222 2.34 -2.16 12.66
C GLY A 222 3.28 -3.19 13.28
N THR A 223 4.46 -3.43 12.71
CA THR A 223 5.37 -4.52 13.09
C THR A 223 5.82 -4.46 14.54
N SER A 224 5.95 -3.26 15.12
CA SER A 224 6.34 -3.06 16.52
C SER A 224 5.24 -3.39 17.54
N CYS A 225 3.99 -3.67 17.12
CA CYS A 225 2.90 -4.02 18.03
C CYS A 225 3.25 -5.20 18.95
N VAL A 226 4.08 -6.14 18.46
CA VAL A 226 4.53 -7.30 19.24
C VAL A 226 5.42 -6.97 20.44
N GLN A 227 5.86 -5.73 20.57
CA GLN A 227 6.67 -5.27 21.69
C GLN A 227 5.82 -4.80 22.90
N ASP A 228 4.49 -4.67 22.71
CA ASP A 228 3.54 -4.29 23.78
C ASP A 228 2.35 -5.26 23.82
N GLU A 229 2.30 -6.10 24.87
CA GLU A 229 1.23 -7.09 25.08
C GLU A 229 -0.16 -6.43 25.15
N ARG A 230 -0.27 -5.23 25.73
CA ARG A 230 -1.54 -4.51 25.84
C ARG A 230 -2.02 -4.02 24.48
N LEU A 231 -1.09 -3.65 23.60
CA LEU A 231 -1.41 -3.26 22.22
C LEU A 231 -1.88 -4.46 21.43
N LEU A 232 -1.19 -5.61 21.53
CA LEU A 232 -1.63 -6.85 20.90
C LEU A 232 -3.04 -7.23 21.34
N ASP A 233 -3.34 -7.22 22.64
CA ASP A 233 -4.67 -7.51 23.16
C ASP A 233 -5.71 -6.51 22.59
N HIS A 234 -5.37 -5.21 22.60
CA HIS A 234 -6.26 -4.18 22.10
C HIS A 234 -6.58 -4.35 20.59
N LEU A 235 -5.56 -4.56 19.76
CA LEU A 235 -5.74 -4.76 18.32
C LEU A 235 -6.60 -5.99 18.02
N ALA A 236 -6.38 -7.10 18.75
CA ALA A 236 -7.15 -8.32 18.61
C ALA A 236 -8.61 -8.14 19.06
N GLU A 237 -8.85 -7.56 20.26
CA GLU A 237 -10.18 -7.34 20.82
C GLU A 237 -11.03 -6.38 19.99
N GLN A 238 -10.41 -5.33 19.42
CA GLN A 238 -11.08 -4.35 18.58
C GLN A 238 -11.14 -4.77 17.11
N ALA A 239 -10.49 -5.90 16.77
CA ALA A 239 -10.36 -6.42 15.39
C ALA A 239 -9.81 -5.35 14.41
N ILE A 240 -8.85 -4.53 14.87
CA ILE A 240 -8.19 -3.51 14.04
C ILE A 240 -7.18 -4.18 13.12
N PRO A 241 -7.34 -4.11 11.79
CA PRO A 241 -6.43 -4.76 10.86
C PRO A 241 -5.03 -4.13 10.86
N VAL A 242 -4.03 -4.98 10.70
CA VAL A 242 -2.62 -4.58 10.50
C VAL A 242 -2.21 -4.99 9.09
N GLU A 243 -1.68 -4.04 8.32
CA GLU A 243 -1.32 -4.21 6.92
C GLU A 243 0.17 -4.54 6.78
N VAL A 244 0.48 -5.83 6.76
CA VAL A 244 1.85 -6.34 6.82
C VAL A 244 2.45 -6.47 5.43
N SER A 245 3.71 -6.01 5.27
CA SER A 245 4.48 -6.09 4.02
C SER A 245 5.85 -6.73 4.31
N PRO A 246 5.95 -8.06 4.36
CA PRO A 246 7.13 -8.77 4.86
C PRO A 246 8.43 -8.43 4.14
N THR A 247 8.41 -8.39 2.80
CA THR A 247 9.63 -8.08 2.03
C THR A 247 10.07 -6.65 2.23
N SER A 248 9.13 -5.68 2.27
CA SER A 248 9.42 -4.28 2.57
C SER A 248 10.13 -4.13 3.92
N ASN A 249 9.58 -4.76 4.97
CA ASN A 249 10.14 -4.64 6.31
C ASN A 249 11.57 -5.19 6.43
N VAL A 250 11.94 -6.16 5.58
CA VAL A 250 13.33 -6.65 5.49
C VAL A 250 14.18 -5.72 4.62
N ALA A 251 13.67 -5.28 3.48
CA ALA A 251 14.41 -4.41 2.55
C ALA A 251 14.75 -3.05 3.16
N THR A 252 13.87 -2.51 4.00
CA THR A 252 14.06 -1.26 4.75
C THR A 252 14.90 -1.45 6.04
N GLY A 253 15.25 -2.70 6.37
CA GLY A 253 16.07 -3.03 7.54
C GLY A 253 15.32 -2.97 8.88
N VAL A 254 13.99 -2.84 8.86
CA VAL A 254 13.14 -2.88 10.06
C VAL A 254 13.17 -4.26 10.70
N ILE A 255 13.13 -5.30 9.89
CA ILE A 255 13.26 -6.71 10.28
C ILE A 255 14.53 -7.29 9.65
N ALA A 256 15.31 -8.04 10.44
CA ALA A 256 16.62 -8.51 9.99
C ALA A 256 16.52 -9.61 8.90
N ALA A 257 15.50 -10.46 8.95
CA ALA A 257 15.28 -11.54 7.98
C ALA A 257 13.80 -11.96 7.97
N ILE A 258 13.34 -12.49 6.85
CA ILE A 258 11.94 -12.96 6.67
C ILE A 258 11.52 -13.93 7.78
N GLY A 259 12.39 -14.87 8.18
CA GLY A 259 12.09 -15.85 9.25
C GLY A 259 11.95 -15.25 10.65
N GLU A 260 12.32 -13.98 10.84
CA GLU A 260 12.17 -13.24 12.09
C GLU A 260 10.96 -12.29 12.07
N HIS A 261 10.20 -12.29 10.97
CA HIS A 261 9.06 -11.40 10.83
C HIS A 261 7.97 -11.72 11.86
N PRO A 262 7.43 -10.70 12.57
CA PRO A 262 6.52 -10.93 13.70
C PRO A 262 5.12 -11.39 13.32
N VAL A 263 4.80 -11.57 12.03
CA VAL A 263 3.47 -11.94 11.53
C VAL A 263 2.93 -13.23 12.17
N THR A 264 3.78 -14.22 12.43
CA THR A 264 3.37 -15.47 13.10
C THR A 264 2.83 -15.18 14.50
N ARG A 265 3.55 -14.36 15.28
CA ARG A 265 3.10 -13.95 16.61
C ARG A 265 1.83 -13.12 16.56
N MET A 266 1.70 -12.21 15.58
CA MET A 266 0.47 -11.43 15.39
C MET A 266 -0.74 -12.34 15.17
N VAL A 267 -0.64 -13.30 14.25
CA VAL A 267 -1.72 -14.25 13.96
C VAL A 267 -2.02 -15.16 15.15
N GLU A 268 -1.00 -15.69 15.84
CA GLU A 268 -1.17 -16.48 17.07
C GLU A 268 -1.87 -15.72 18.20
N ARG A 269 -1.71 -14.40 18.25
CA ARG A 269 -2.38 -13.52 19.20
C ARG A 269 -3.79 -13.09 18.73
N GLY A 270 -4.25 -13.58 17.58
CA GLY A 270 -5.58 -13.31 17.04
C GLY A 270 -5.74 -11.96 16.35
N LEU A 271 -4.66 -11.30 15.95
CA LEU A 271 -4.73 -10.07 15.15
C LEU A 271 -5.31 -10.36 13.77
N VAL A 272 -6.06 -9.42 13.26
CA VAL A 272 -6.48 -9.40 11.85
C VAL A 272 -5.31 -8.86 11.03
N VAL A 273 -4.73 -9.69 10.19
CA VAL A 273 -3.57 -9.35 9.37
C VAL A 273 -3.92 -9.43 7.90
N THR A 274 -3.54 -8.43 7.12
CA THR A 274 -3.55 -8.46 5.65
C THR A 274 -2.12 -8.50 5.13
N ILE A 275 -1.92 -9.17 3.99
CA ILE A 275 -0.62 -9.28 3.33
C ILE A 275 -0.59 -8.36 2.13
N ASN A 276 0.42 -7.53 2.05
CA ASN A 276 0.55 -6.45 1.09
C ASN A 276 2.00 -6.32 0.60
N THR A 277 2.24 -5.45 -0.37
CA THR A 277 3.56 -5.31 -1.02
C THR A 277 4.30 -4.01 -0.71
N ASP A 278 3.59 -2.94 -0.34
CA ASP A 278 4.14 -1.60 -0.12
C ASP A 278 4.66 -0.96 -1.42
N ASP A 279 5.93 -1.08 -1.77
CA ASP A 279 6.55 -0.60 -3.00
C ASP A 279 7.14 -1.78 -3.82
N PRO A 280 6.28 -2.63 -4.42
CA PRO A 280 6.66 -3.98 -4.86
C PRO A 280 7.86 -4.05 -5.81
N PRO A 281 7.96 -3.25 -6.90
CA PRO A 281 9.12 -3.34 -7.78
C PRO A 281 10.42 -2.85 -7.14
N MET A 282 10.33 -1.88 -6.23
CA MET A 282 11.49 -1.35 -5.52
C MET A 282 12.07 -2.37 -4.54
N PHE A 283 11.22 -3.21 -3.95
CA PHE A 283 11.64 -4.28 -3.04
C PHE A 283 11.80 -5.64 -3.73
N ASN A 284 11.74 -5.66 -5.08
CA ASN A 284 11.85 -6.88 -5.88
C ASN A 284 10.90 -7.98 -5.42
N THR A 285 9.65 -7.59 -5.17
CA THR A 285 8.58 -8.49 -4.75
C THR A 285 7.33 -8.31 -5.60
N THR A 286 6.33 -9.14 -5.35
CA THR A 286 4.99 -9.10 -5.93
C THR A 286 3.99 -9.58 -4.90
N LEU A 287 2.71 -9.25 -5.04
CA LEU A 287 1.69 -9.75 -4.10
C LEU A 287 1.65 -11.28 -4.06
N ASN A 288 1.85 -11.94 -5.21
CA ASN A 288 1.97 -13.39 -5.25
C ASN A 288 3.14 -13.88 -4.39
N ARG A 289 4.29 -13.20 -4.45
CA ARG A 289 5.46 -13.55 -3.63
C ARG A 289 5.22 -13.31 -2.15
N GLU A 290 4.57 -12.21 -1.77
CA GLU A 290 4.22 -11.94 -0.37
C GLU A 290 3.26 -13.00 0.19
N TYR A 291 2.31 -13.48 -0.61
CA TYR A 291 1.44 -14.61 -0.22
C TYR A 291 2.20 -15.92 -0.06
N GLU A 292 3.20 -16.21 -0.91
CA GLU A 292 4.09 -17.37 -0.73
C GLU A 292 4.89 -17.27 0.58
N ILE A 293 5.46 -16.08 0.87
CA ILE A 293 6.19 -15.83 2.11
C ILE A 293 5.27 -16.01 3.33
N ALA A 294 4.08 -15.45 3.28
CA ALA A 294 3.11 -15.60 4.36
C ALA A 294 2.69 -17.07 4.54
N ALA A 295 2.49 -17.82 3.45
CA ALA A 295 2.16 -19.23 3.51
C ALA A 295 3.29 -20.05 4.16
N ASP A 296 4.54 -19.77 3.83
CA ASP A 296 5.71 -20.40 4.42
C ASP A 296 5.85 -20.08 5.92
N LEU A 297 5.71 -18.79 6.30
CA LEU A 297 5.83 -18.34 7.69
C LEU A 297 4.73 -18.87 8.61
N LEU A 298 3.51 -18.99 8.09
CA LEU A 298 2.32 -19.39 8.85
C LEU A 298 1.98 -20.87 8.67
N GLY A 299 2.71 -21.60 7.80
CA GLY A 299 2.43 -23.01 7.52
C GLY A 299 1.08 -23.25 6.85
N LEU A 300 0.67 -22.37 5.92
CA LEU A 300 -0.64 -22.42 5.30
C LEU A 300 -0.68 -23.35 4.09
N ASP A 301 -1.80 -24.04 3.98
CA ASP A 301 -2.22 -24.72 2.76
C ASP A 301 -3.09 -23.82 1.88
N ARG A 302 -3.72 -24.36 0.84
CA ARG A 302 -4.60 -23.60 -0.08
C ARG A 302 -5.77 -22.94 0.63
N ASP A 303 -6.38 -23.63 1.60
CA ASP A 303 -7.50 -23.10 2.38
C ASP A 303 -7.05 -21.89 3.21
N GLY A 304 -5.88 -22.01 3.87
CA GLY A 304 -5.27 -20.93 4.65
C GLY A 304 -4.91 -19.72 3.80
N VAL A 305 -4.33 -19.93 2.61
CA VAL A 305 -4.02 -18.87 1.65
C VAL A 305 -5.30 -18.18 1.13
N ALA A 306 -6.35 -18.96 0.82
CA ALA A 306 -7.64 -18.40 0.43
C ALA A 306 -8.26 -17.57 1.57
N GLU A 307 -8.05 -17.96 2.83
CA GLU A 307 -8.51 -17.20 3.99
C GLU A 307 -7.76 -15.87 4.17
N LEU A 308 -6.46 -15.82 3.86
CA LEU A 308 -5.73 -14.54 3.79
C LEU A 308 -6.37 -13.61 2.75
N ALA A 309 -6.69 -14.12 1.56
CA ALA A 309 -7.33 -13.33 0.51
C ALA A 309 -8.73 -12.84 0.94
N ARG A 310 -9.55 -13.69 1.56
CA ARG A 310 -10.85 -13.28 2.12
C ARG A 310 -10.70 -12.22 3.20
N THR A 311 -9.69 -12.35 4.05
CA THR A 311 -9.40 -11.37 5.11
C THR A 311 -9.07 -10.01 4.51
N ALA A 312 -8.23 -9.93 3.49
CA ALA A 312 -7.96 -8.68 2.78
C ALA A 312 -9.25 -8.06 2.21
N VAL A 313 -10.13 -8.87 1.59
CA VAL A 313 -11.43 -8.38 1.09
C VAL A 313 -12.32 -7.86 2.21
N ARG A 314 -12.40 -8.55 3.35
CA ARG A 314 -13.22 -8.11 4.50
C ARG A 314 -12.71 -6.80 5.09
N CYS A 315 -11.39 -6.62 5.13
CA CYS A 315 -10.74 -5.40 5.65
C CYS A 315 -10.77 -4.23 4.67
N SER A 316 -11.09 -4.46 3.39
CA SER A 316 -11.14 -3.42 2.36
C SER A 316 -12.27 -2.42 2.61
N PHE A 317 -12.23 -1.27 1.93
CA PHE A 317 -13.33 -0.29 1.92
C PHE A 317 -14.31 -0.49 0.76
N LEU A 318 -14.32 -1.69 0.16
CA LEU A 318 -15.41 -2.09 -0.72
C LEU A 318 -16.76 -2.03 0.01
N ASP A 319 -17.79 -1.70 -0.74
CA ASP A 319 -19.16 -1.84 -0.24
C ASP A 319 -19.51 -3.33 0.04
N PRO A 320 -20.55 -3.60 0.82
CA PRO A 320 -20.91 -4.97 1.16
C PRO A 320 -21.18 -5.88 -0.04
N ALA A 321 -21.70 -5.33 -1.15
CA ALA A 321 -21.97 -6.10 -2.36
C ALA A 321 -20.68 -6.50 -3.05
N GLY A 322 -19.73 -5.55 -3.20
CA GLY A 322 -18.40 -5.81 -3.76
C GLY A 322 -17.57 -6.79 -2.93
N LYS A 323 -17.63 -6.70 -1.59
CA LYS A 323 -17.01 -7.69 -0.71
C LYS A 323 -17.57 -9.09 -0.93
N ASN A 324 -18.90 -9.22 -0.96
CA ASN A 324 -19.55 -10.52 -1.19
C ASN A 324 -19.22 -11.11 -2.56
N GLU A 325 -19.19 -10.28 -3.62
CA GLU A 325 -18.81 -10.69 -4.96
C GLU A 325 -17.39 -11.26 -5.01
N LEU A 326 -16.41 -10.53 -4.45
CA LEU A 326 -15.02 -10.95 -4.50
C LEU A 326 -14.75 -12.16 -3.59
N VAL A 327 -15.39 -12.26 -2.43
CA VAL A 327 -15.33 -13.47 -1.59
C VAL A 327 -15.90 -14.68 -2.35
N ALA A 328 -17.02 -14.52 -3.05
CA ALA A 328 -17.59 -15.60 -3.86
C ALA A 328 -16.67 -16.03 -5.01
N GLU A 329 -15.94 -15.09 -5.64
CA GLU A 329 -14.93 -15.40 -6.67
C GLU A 329 -13.76 -16.22 -6.08
N ILE A 330 -13.28 -15.88 -4.88
CA ILE A 330 -12.25 -16.63 -4.15
C ILE A 330 -12.75 -18.05 -3.83
N ASP A 331 -13.96 -18.20 -3.34
CA ASP A 331 -14.56 -19.49 -2.98
C ASP A 331 -14.74 -20.39 -4.22
N ALA A 332 -15.19 -19.82 -5.32
CA ALA A 332 -15.34 -20.53 -6.59
C ALA A 332 -13.97 -21.02 -7.12
N TYR A 333 -12.95 -20.16 -7.04
CA TYR A 333 -11.59 -20.54 -7.44
C TYR A 333 -11.02 -21.66 -6.59
N LEU A 334 -11.14 -21.57 -5.26
CA LEU A 334 -10.68 -22.62 -4.34
C LEU A 334 -11.32 -23.98 -4.66
N THR A 335 -12.62 -23.97 -4.99
CA THR A 335 -13.36 -25.21 -5.33
C THR A 335 -12.90 -25.81 -6.65
N THR A 336 -12.53 -24.98 -7.64
CA THR A 336 -12.16 -25.46 -9.00
C THR A 336 -10.69 -25.81 -9.15
N ALA A 337 -9.81 -25.25 -8.32
CA ALA A 337 -8.37 -25.47 -8.31
C ALA A 337 -7.94 -26.64 -7.41
N SER A 338 -8.90 -27.37 -6.87
CA SER A 338 -8.69 -28.54 -5.96
C SER A 338 -8.19 -29.78 -6.68
#